data_bbea47ab1f5942e307ce9fff4b8337ba
#
_entry.id   bbea47ab1f5942e307ce9fff4b8337ba
#
_cell.length_a   1.000
_cell.length_b   1.000
_cell.length_c   1.000
_cell.angle_alpha   90.00
_cell.angle_beta   90.00
_cell.angle_gamma   90.00
#
_symmetry.space_group_name_H-M   'P 1'
#
loop_
_entity.id
_entity.type
_entity.pdbx_description
1 polymer ?
#
loop_
_entity_poly.entity_id
_entity_poly.type
_entity_poly.pdbx_seq_one_letter_code
_entity_poly.pdbx_strand_id
1 'polypeptide(L)'
;PTSRQASSNYGIGYDGRIGLYVDEADRSWCSSSAANDNRAITIEVASDTKHPYAVNDKAYAALLDLVEDICRRNGIKKLVWSTSKDDRVNHKNGCNMTVHRDYANKACPGDYLYNRHGEIAAEVNRRLGVPAEEQKPEQKPQGDAKNLYRVQLGAFEKKDNATAFAAKLKKEGFDTYIVQIGKYYKVQVGAFSVKKNAEAMLEKLKKF
;
A
#
# COMPACT_ATOMS: atom_id res chain seq x y z
N PRO A 1 -26.72 -19.36 7.81
CA PRO A 1 -26.20 -18.51 8.90
C PRO A 1 -24.77 -18.94 9.18
N THR A 2 -23.85 -18.07 8.93
CA THR A 2 -22.45 -18.35 9.25
C THR A 2 -22.26 -18.12 10.75
N SER A 3 -21.69 -19.09 11.44
CA SER A 3 -21.31 -18.98 12.85
C SER A 3 -20.16 -17.99 13.10
N ARG A 4 -19.67 -17.33 12.05
CA ARG A 4 -18.58 -16.34 12.14
C ARG A 4 -19.13 -15.00 12.62
N GLN A 5 -18.54 -14.49 13.67
CA GLN A 5 -18.73 -13.11 14.15
C GLN A 5 -17.78 -12.18 13.37
N ALA A 6 -17.98 -12.07 12.06
CA ALA A 6 -17.23 -11.19 11.19
C ALA A 6 -18.12 -10.75 10.01
N SER A 7 -17.99 -9.51 9.60
CA SER A 7 -18.71 -8.92 8.47
C SER A 7 -17.88 -7.82 7.83
N SER A 8 -18.22 -7.45 6.60
CA SER A 8 -17.71 -6.26 5.94
C SER A 8 -18.89 -5.46 5.38
N ASN A 9 -18.71 -4.17 5.10
CA ASN A 9 -19.73 -3.41 4.38
C ASN A 9 -19.85 -3.97 2.97
N TYR A 10 -18.75 -4.18 2.29
CA TYR A 10 -18.73 -4.69 0.92
C TYR A 10 -17.88 -5.95 0.78
N GLY A 11 -18.26 -6.77 -0.19
CA GLY A 11 -17.46 -7.86 -0.71
C GLY A 11 -17.36 -7.81 -2.23
N ILE A 12 -16.20 -8.12 -2.78
CA ILE A 12 -15.93 -8.17 -4.22
C ILE A 12 -15.55 -9.60 -4.59
N GLY A 13 -16.32 -10.20 -5.49
CA GLY A 13 -16.09 -11.55 -6.00
C GLY A 13 -14.98 -11.61 -7.06
N TYR A 14 -14.53 -12.83 -7.38
CA TYR A 14 -13.56 -13.08 -8.44
C TYR A 14 -14.00 -12.58 -9.83
N ASP A 15 -15.31 -12.53 -10.04
CA ASP A 15 -15.93 -12.05 -11.27
C ASP A 15 -16.11 -10.51 -11.31
N GLY A 16 -15.70 -9.82 -10.24
CA GLY A 16 -15.84 -8.37 -10.09
C GLY A 16 -17.20 -7.93 -9.57
N ARG A 17 -18.13 -8.85 -9.28
CA ARG A 17 -19.42 -8.48 -8.67
C ARG A 17 -19.22 -7.96 -7.27
N ILE A 18 -19.94 -6.87 -6.96
CA ILE A 18 -19.91 -6.19 -5.67
C ILE A 18 -21.20 -6.51 -4.92
N GLY A 19 -21.06 -6.95 -3.67
CA GLY A 19 -22.17 -7.17 -2.75
C GLY A 19 -22.10 -6.22 -1.57
N LEU A 20 -23.20 -5.59 -1.21
CA LEU A 20 -23.38 -4.86 0.05
C LEU A 20 -23.91 -5.85 1.09
N TYR A 21 -23.19 -6.03 2.20
CA TYR A 21 -23.56 -6.94 3.29
C TYR A 21 -23.97 -6.20 4.57
N VAL A 22 -23.36 -5.06 4.83
CA VAL A 22 -23.69 -4.17 5.94
C VAL A 22 -23.78 -2.76 5.38
N ASP A 23 -24.82 -2.03 5.72
CA ASP A 23 -24.98 -0.63 5.30
C ASP A 23 -23.79 0.21 5.73
N GLU A 24 -23.43 1.23 4.94
CA GLU A 24 -22.31 2.13 5.28
C GLU A 24 -22.56 2.93 6.57
N ALA A 25 -23.83 3.16 6.92
CA ALA A 25 -24.21 3.81 8.17
C ALA A 25 -24.01 2.89 9.40
N ASP A 26 -23.89 1.58 9.16
CA ASP A 26 -23.75 0.59 10.21
C ASP A 26 -22.32 0.08 10.34
N ARG A 27 -21.96 -0.24 11.57
CA ARG A 27 -20.65 -0.83 11.87
C ARG A 27 -20.55 -2.26 11.34
N SER A 28 -19.55 -2.54 10.54
CA SER A 28 -19.12 -3.92 10.25
C SER A 28 -18.19 -4.46 11.36
N TRP A 29 -17.87 -5.76 11.29
CA TRP A 29 -16.95 -6.45 12.21
C TRP A 29 -15.80 -7.04 11.39
N CYS A 30 -14.94 -6.17 10.82
CA CYS A 30 -13.97 -6.52 9.80
C CYS A 30 -12.51 -6.48 10.28
N SER A 31 -12.13 -5.43 11.02
CA SER A 31 -10.72 -5.15 11.29
C SER A 31 -10.21 -5.70 12.63
N SER A 32 -11.07 -6.31 13.44
CA SER A 32 -10.77 -6.69 14.85
C SER A 32 -10.55 -5.47 15.77
N SER A 33 -10.94 -4.28 15.34
CA SER A 33 -10.88 -3.05 16.13
C SER A 33 -12.21 -2.32 16.08
N ALA A 34 -12.92 -2.27 17.20
CA ALA A 34 -14.18 -1.54 17.29
C ALA A 34 -14.00 -0.06 16.94
N ALA A 35 -12.90 0.55 17.37
CA ALA A 35 -12.62 1.95 17.09
C ALA A 35 -12.43 2.24 15.59
N ASN A 36 -11.79 1.32 14.85
CA ASN A 36 -11.68 1.41 13.40
C ASN A 36 -13.01 1.12 12.72
N ASP A 37 -13.66 -0.01 13.07
CA ASP A 37 -14.87 -0.47 12.39
C ASP A 37 -16.05 0.50 12.56
N ASN A 38 -16.11 1.28 13.65
CA ASN A 38 -17.12 2.31 13.87
C ASN A 38 -16.99 3.56 12.96
N ARG A 39 -15.90 3.68 12.23
CA ARG A 39 -15.60 4.86 11.40
C ARG A 39 -15.11 4.51 9.99
N ALA A 40 -15.01 3.24 9.68
CA ALA A 40 -14.48 2.75 8.41
C ALA A 40 -15.57 2.09 7.59
N ILE A 41 -15.55 2.34 6.29
CA ILE A 41 -16.24 1.49 5.31
C ILE A 41 -15.26 0.39 4.93
N THR A 42 -15.66 -0.85 5.12
CA THR A 42 -14.79 -2.02 5.00
C THR A 42 -15.11 -2.84 3.77
N ILE A 43 -14.07 -3.33 3.09
CA ILE A 43 -14.17 -4.05 1.82
C ILE A 43 -13.37 -5.35 1.93
N GLU A 44 -14.00 -6.48 1.69
CA GLU A 44 -13.34 -7.76 1.48
C GLU A 44 -13.24 -8.05 -0.03
N VAL A 45 -12.06 -8.45 -0.50
CA VAL A 45 -11.81 -8.70 -1.93
C VAL A 45 -11.39 -10.15 -2.12
N ALA A 46 -12.02 -10.85 -3.06
CA ALA A 46 -11.64 -12.20 -3.42
C ALA A 46 -10.20 -12.25 -3.94
N SER A 47 -9.42 -13.16 -3.38
CA SER A 47 -8.01 -13.35 -3.70
C SER A 47 -7.66 -14.82 -3.80
N ASP A 48 -6.47 -15.13 -4.33
CA ASP A 48 -5.91 -16.47 -4.26
C ASP A 48 -5.79 -16.94 -2.82
N THR A 49 -5.81 -18.26 -2.63
CA THR A 49 -5.73 -18.89 -1.30
C THR A 49 -4.32 -18.98 -0.74
N LYS A 50 -3.31 -18.71 -1.58
CA LYS A 50 -1.88 -18.79 -1.24
C LYS A 50 -1.21 -17.41 -1.34
N HIS A 51 -0.17 -17.22 -0.54
CA HIS A 51 0.70 -16.06 -0.64
C HIS A 51 1.19 -15.85 -2.10
N PRO A 52 1.17 -14.62 -2.62
CA PRO A 52 0.91 -13.34 -1.96
C PRO A 52 -0.57 -12.94 -1.85
N TYR A 53 -1.52 -13.88 -2.05
CA TYR A 53 -2.97 -13.65 -2.06
C TYR A 53 -3.35 -12.70 -3.20
N ALA A 54 -2.97 -13.09 -4.43
CA ALA A 54 -3.16 -12.26 -5.60
C ALA A 54 -4.65 -12.03 -5.88
N VAL A 55 -4.98 -10.81 -6.26
CA VAL A 55 -6.31 -10.40 -6.71
C VAL A 55 -6.27 -10.29 -8.22
N ASN A 56 -7.25 -10.87 -8.91
CA ASN A 56 -7.33 -10.82 -10.35
C ASN A 56 -7.76 -9.44 -10.87
N ASP A 57 -7.56 -9.18 -12.15
CA ASP A 57 -7.81 -7.87 -12.76
C ASP A 57 -9.28 -7.41 -12.66
N LYS A 58 -10.26 -8.33 -12.72
CA LYS A 58 -11.68 -7.99 -12.61
C LYS A 58 -12.03 -7.51 -11.20
N ALA A 59 -11.58 -8.25 -10.19
CA ALA A 59 -11.81 -7.86 -8.80
C ALA A 59 -11.03 -6.60 -8.44
N TYR A 60 -9.82 -6.42 -8.99
CA TYR A 60 -9.03 -5.21 -8.78
C TYR A 60 -9.65 -3.98 -9.42
N ALA A 61 -10.16 -4.09 -10.65
CA ALA A 61 -10.88 -3.00 -11.32
C ALA A 61 -12.15 -2.61 -10.53
N ALA A 62 -12.95 -3.61 -10.12
CA ALA A 62 -14.14 -3.38 -9.31
C ALA A 62 -13.82 -2.73 -7.94
N LEU A 63 -12.66 -3.05 -7.35
CA LEU A 63 -12.19 -2.39 -6.12
C LEU A 63 -11.94 -0.89 -6.36
N LEU A 64 -11.28 -0.53 -7.45
CA LEU A 64 -11.01 0.88 -7.77
C LEU A 64 -12.31 1.65 -8.01
N ASP A 65 -13.26 1.05 -8.76
CA ASP A 65 -14.55 1.66 -9.06
C ASP A 65 -15.39 1.85 -7.79
N LEU A 66 -15.45 0.84 -6.92
CA LEU A 66 -16.16 0.90 -5.64
C LEU A 66 -15.56 1.96 -4.71
N VAL A 67 -14.23 2.00 -4.58
CA VAL A 67 -13.56 2.96 -3.68
C VAL A 67 -13.75 4.39 -4.19
N GLU A 68 -13.70 4.62 -5.50
CA GLU A 68 -14.02 5.92 -6.09
C GLU A 68 -15.45 6.33 -5.76
N ASP A 69 -16.43 5.44 -5.97
CA ASP A 69 -17.83 5.70 -5.68
C ASP A 69 -18.08 6.00 -4.20
N ILE A 70 -17.50 5.21 -3.29
CA ILE A 70 -17.54 5.46 -1.84
C ILE A 70 -16.98 6.85 -1.53
N CYS A 71 -15.84 7.21 -2.10
CA CYS A 71 -15.24 8.53 -1.86
C CYS A 71 -16.16 9.66 -2.30
N ARG A 72 -16.77 9.54 -3.50
CA ARG A 72 -17.69 10.56 -4.02
C ARG A 72 -18.94 10.72 -3.16
N ARG A 73 -19.59 9.60 -2.80
CA ARG A 73 -20.82 9.61 -1.99
C ARG A 73 -20.59 10.11 -0.56
N ASN A 74 -19.45 9.82 0.01
CA ASN A 74 -19.10 10.18 1.40
C ASN A 74 -18.28 11.48 1.51
N GLY A 75 -18.10 12.21 0.41
CA GLY A 75 -17.38 13.49 0.42
C GLY A 75 -15.88 13.37 0.74
N ILE A 76 -15.29 12.18 0.57
CA ILE A 76 -13.86 11.95 0.76
C ILE A 76 -13.11 12.55 -0.43
N LYS A 77 -12.42 13.64 -0.20
CA LYS A 77 -11.76 14.41 -1.26
C LYS A 77 -10.48 13.76 -1.75
N LYS A 78 -9.79 13.00 -0.89
CA LYS A 78 -8.49 12.41 -1.16
C LYS A 78 -8.27 11.17 -0.31
N LEU A 79 -7.72 10.12 -0.89
CA LEU A 79 -7.19 8.97 -0.16
C LEU A 79 -5.72 9.20 0.20
N VAL A 80 -5.37 8.88 1.43
CA VAL A 80 -4.00 8.98 1.94
C VAL A 80 -3.59 7.65 2.55
N TRP A 81 -2.61 7.02 1.93
CA TRP A 81 -1.94 5.82 2.43
C TRP A 81 -0.58 6.16 3.02
N SER A 82 -0.23 5.60 4.16
CA SER A 82 1.12 5.65 4.72
C SER A 82 1.70 4.24 4.83
N THR A 83 3.00 4.08 4.60
CA THR A 83 3.71 2.82 4.88
C THR A 83 3.91 2.59 6.38
N SER A 84 3.76 3.64 7.20
CA SER A 84 3.81 3.56 8.66
C SER A 84 2.48 3.06 9.22
N LYS A 85 2.51 1.95 9.96
CA LYS A 85 1.36 1.45 10.71
C LYS A 85 0.84 2.50 11.72
N ASP A 86 1.75 3.20 12.37
CA ASP A 86 1.40 4.22 13.37
C ASP A 86 0.61 5.38 12.76
N ASP A 87 0.96 5.82 11.54
CA ASP A 87 0.21 6.83 10.82
C ASP A 87 -1.20 6.35 10.48
N ARG A 88 -1.32 5.11 10.00
CA ARG A 88 -2.62 4.54 9.62
C ARG A 88 -3.55 4.37 10.81
N VAL A 89 -3.06 3.78 11.90
CA VAL A 89 -3.87 3.51 13.11
C VAL A 89 -4.27 4.80 13.82
N ASN A 90 -3.39 5.79 13.83
CA ASN A 90 -3.61 7.07 14.49
C ASN A 90 -4.04 8.19 13.54
N HIS A 91 -4.34 7.87 12.27
CA HIS A 91 -4.79 8.83 11.24
C HIS A 91 -3.90 10.07 11.10
N LYS A 92 -2.58 9.89 11.32
CA LYS A 92 -1.59 10.97 11.19
C LYS A 92 -1.47 11.42 9.74
N ASN A 93 -1.13 12.70 9.55
CA ASN A 93 -0.92 13.28 8.21
C ASN A 93 -2.10 13.07 7.25
N GLY A 94 -3.33 13.01 7.78
CA GLY A 94 -4.55 12.81 7.00
C GLY A 94 -4.75 11.37 6.50
N CYS A 95 -3.95 10.41 6.99
CA CYS A 95 -4.09 9.02 6.60
C CYS A 95 -5.50 8.48 6.93
N ASN A 96 -6.18 7.99 5.90
CA ASN A 96 -7.57 7.52 5.99
C ASN A 96 -7.77 6.12 5.38
N MET A 97 -6.67 5.41 5.11
CA MET A 97 -6.69 4.02 4.68
C MET A 97 -6.04 3.14 5.74
N THR A 98 -6.70 2.07 6.10
CA THR A 98 -6.24 1.09 7.11
C THR A 98 -6.40 -0.32 6.58
N VAL A 99 -5.77 -1.29 7.22
CA VAL A 99 -5.86 -2.70 6.86
C VAL A 99 -5.97 -3.58 8.10
N HIS A 100 -6.56 -4.77 7.97
CA HIS A 100 -6.79 -5.68 9.09
C HIS A 100 -5.50 -6.02 9.87
N ARG A 101 -4.37 -6.21 9.18
CA ARG A 101 -3.07 -6.49 9.86
C ARG A 101 -2.55 -5.34 10.73
N ASP A 102 -3.14 -4.16 10.63
CA ASP A 102 -2.81 -3.05 11.52
C ASP A 102 -3.35 -3.26 12.93
N TYR A 103 -4.43 -4.01 13.07
CA TYR A 103 -5.16 -4.19 14.32
C TYR A 103 -5.08 -5.61 14.90
N ALA A 104 -4.73 -6.60 14.08
CA ALA A 104 -4.61 -7.98 14.51
C ALA A 104 -3.45 -8.70 13.80
N ASN A 105 -2.97 -9.79 14.39
CA ASN A 105 -1.98 -10.66 13.75
C ASN A 105 -2.64 -11.50 12.65
N LYS A 106 -2.86 -10.89 11.49
CA LYS A 106 -3.52 -11.48 10.32
C LYS A 106 -2.70 -11.21 9.05
N ALA A 107 -2.81 -12.12 8.07
CA ALA A 107 -2.22 -11.91 6.75
C ALA A 107 -2.97 -10.87 5.90
N CYS A 108 -4.28 -10.66 6.17
CA CYS A 108 -5.14 -9.73 5.44
C CYS A 108 -4.56 -8.29 5.45
N PRO A 109 -4.56 -7.59 4.31
CA PRO A 109 -5.23 -7.90 3.03
C PRO A 109 -4.41 -8.78 2.08
N GLY A 110 -3.39 -9.48 2.54
CA GLY A 110 -2.41 -10.14 1.71
C GLY A 110 -1.34 -9.17 1.18
N ASP A 111 -0.18 -9.69 0.82
CA ASP A 111 0.92 -8.82 0.38
C ASP A 111 0.66 -8.22 -1.00
N TYR A 112 -0.14 -8.88 -1.83
CA TYR A 112 -0.52 -8.33 -3.13
C TYR A 112 -1.23 -6.98 -2.99
N LEU A 113 -2.31 -6.89 -2.23
CA LEU A 113 -3.02 -5.63 -2.01
C LEU A 113 -2.25 -4.69 -1.08
N TYR A 114 -1.62 -5.21 -0.03
CA TYR A 114 -0.87 -4.38 0.91
C TYR A 114 0.17 -3.51 0.21
N ASN A 115 0.94 -4.12 -0.71
CA ASN A 115 1.97 -3.40 -1.45
C ASN A 115 1.40 -2.44 -2.51
N ARG A 116 0.12 -2.58 -2.85
CA ARG A 116 -0.58 -1.75 -3.85
C ARG A 116 -1.48 -0.66 -3.26
N HIS A 117 -1.59 -0.54 -1.95
CA HIS A 117 -2.46 0.49 -1.36
C HIS A 117 -2.07 1.91 -1.78
N GLY A 118 -0.79 2.19 -1.96
CA GLY A 118 -0.32 3.46 -2.51
C GLY A 118 -0.75 3.68 -3.97
N GLU A 119 -0.72 2.63 -4.79
CA GLU A 119 -1.18 2.67 -6.19
C GLU A 119 -2.70 2.84 -6.26
N ILE A 120 -3.44 2.14 -5.39
CA ILE A 120 -4.90 2.28 -5.26
C ILE A 120 -5.26 3.73 -4.88
N ALA A 121 -4.60 4.29 -3.86
CA ALA A 121 -4.80 5.67 -3.46
C ALA A 121 -4.52 6.65 -4.60
N ALA A 122 -3.40 6.49 -5.31
CA ALA A 122 -3.01 7.34 -6.42
C ALA A 122 -4.02 7.28 -7.57
N GLU A 123 -4.45 6.08 -7.97
CA GLU A 123 -5.41 5.90 -9.08
C GLU A 123 -6.79 6.46 -8.72
N VAL A 124 -7.30 6.18 -7.52
CA VAL A 124 -8.59 6.72 -7.06
C VAL A 124 -8.52 8.26 -6.96
N ASN A 125 -7.45 8.81 -6.41
CA ASN A 125 -7.24 10.26 -6.35
C ASN A 125 -7.21 10.90 -7.74
N ARG A 126 -6.56 10.26 -8.71
CA ARG A 126 -6.57 10.71 -10.11
C ARG A 126 -8.00 10.76 -10.66
N ARG A 127 -8.82 9.74 -10.40
CA ARG A 127 -10.22 9.66 -10.83
C ARG A 127 -11.10 10.70 -10.11
N LEU A 128 -10.80 11.02 -8.87
CA LEU A 128 -11.47 12.08 -8.09
C LEU A 128 -11.07 13.50 -8.55
N GLY A 129 -10.07 13.61 -9.42
CA GLY A 129 -9.59 14.90 -9.92
C GLY A 129 -8.61 15.61 -8.97
N VAL A 130 -7.99 14.87 -8.04
CA VAL A 130 -6.94 15.44 -7.17
C VAL A 130 -5.72 15.81 -8.01
N PRO A 131 -5.22 17.05 -7.95
CA PRO A 131 -4.04 17.46 -8.71
C PRO A 131 -2.83 16.58 -8.41
N ALA A 132 -2.02 16.28 -9.43
CA ALA A 132 -0.84 15.40 -9.29
C ALA A 132 0.16 15.89 -8.23
N GLU A 133 0.24 17.18 -8.03
CA GLU A 133 1.09 17.81 -7.00
C GLU A 133 0.61 17.51 -5.58
N GLU A 134 -0.70 17.38 -5.38
CA GLU A 134 -1.31 17.00 -4.11
C GLU A 134 -1.35 15.50 -3.87
N GLN A 135 -1.14 14.68 -4.93
CA GLN A 135 -1.13 13.21 -4.83
C GLN A 135 0.20 12.66 -4.32
N LYS A 136 1.27 13.47 -4.33
CA LYS A 136 2.48 13.07 -3.63
C LYS A 136 2.10 12.87 -2.16
N PRO A 137 2.34 11.68 -1.57
CA PRO A 137 2.22 11.56 -0.13
C PRO A 137 3.06 12.70 0.45
N GLU A 138 2.50 13.47 1.36
CA GLU A 138 3.32 14.31 2.22
C GLU A 138 4.26 13.39 2.99
N GLN A 139 5.36 13.02 2.37
CA GLN A 139 6.54 12.57 3.07
C GLN A 139 7.10 13.79 3.79
N LYS A 140 6.40 14.19 4.86
CA LYS A 140 7.16 14.86 5.93
C LYS A 140 8.21 13.85 6.34
N PRO A 141 9.48 14.21 6.28
CA PRO A 141 10.54 13.37 6.79
C PRO A 141 10.26 13.18 8.29
N GLN A 142 9.65 12.06 8.64
CA GLN A 142 9.57 11.63 10.03
C GLN A 142 10.96 11.11 10.41
N GLY A 143 11.64 11.89 11.19
CA GLY A 143 13.00 11.64 11.63
C GLY A 143 14.01 12.29 10.68
N ASP A 144 14.92 13.03 11.23
CA ASP A 144 15.99 13.75 10.58
C ASP A 144 16.41 13.12 9.26
N ALA A 145 16.18 13.84 8.15
CA ALA A 145 16.60 13.42 6.80
C ALA A 145 18.13 13.18 6.70
N LYS A 146 18.86 13.38 7.79
CA LYS A 146 20.30 13.18 7.93
C LYS A 146 20.72 11.74 8.16
N ASN A 147 19.83 10.79 8.54
CA ASN A 147 20.26 9.45 9.00
C ASN A 147 19.41 8.27 8.46
N LEU A 148 18.96 8.30 7.21
CA LEU A 148 18.36 7.12 6.59
C LEU A 148 19.44 6.18 6.03
N TYR A 149 19.39 4.91 6.43
CA TYR A 149 20.20 3.84 5.88
C TYR A 149 19.61 3.40 4.55
N ARG A 150 20.38 3.50 3.45
CA ARG A 150 19.99 3.04 2.12
C ARG A 150 20.90 1.89 1.69
N VAL A 151 20.32 0.84 1.14
CA VAL A 151 21.10 -0.27 0.59
C VAL A 151 21.48 0.08 -0.84
N GLN A 152 22.77 0.29 -1.09
CA GLN A 152 23.31 0.56 -2.43
C GLN A 152 23.87 -0.72 -3.02
N LEU A 153 23.34 -1.13 -4.19
CA LEU A 153 23.73 -2.38 -4.87
C LEU A 153 24.67 -2.18 -6.06
N GLY A 154 24.76 -0.98 -6.56
CA GLY A 154 25.65 -0.69 -7.69
C GLY A 154 25.88 0.80 -7.89
N ALA A 155 26.99 1.12 -8.58
CA ALA A 155 27.31 2.45 -9.06
C ALA A 155 27.81 2.31 -10.52
N PHE A 156 27.13 2.98 -11.45
CA PHE A 156 27.37 2.86 -12.88
C PHE A 156 27.72 4.23 -13.49
N GLU A 157 28.68 4.26 -14.39
CA GLU A 157 29.01 5.51 -15.11
C GLU A 157 27.99 5.85 -16.18
N LYS A 158 27.31 4.84 -16.74
CA LYS A 158 26.24 5.03 -17.74
C LYS A 158 24.87 4.84 -17.09
N LYS A 159 23.97 5.77 -17.33
CA LYS A 159 22.59 5.75 -16.83
C LYS A 159 21.84 4.50 -17.28
N ASP A 160 22.05 4.08 -18.53
CA ASP A 160 21.35 2.93 -19.10
C ASP A 160 21.69 1.62 -18.37
N ASN A 161 22.94 1.45 -17.94
CA ASN A 161 23.36 0.30 -17.16
C ASN A 161 22.69 0.30 -15.77
N ALA A 162 22.61 1.45 -15.13
CA ALA A 162 21.89 1.59 -13.85
C ALA A 162 20.40 1.28 -14.03
N THR A 163 19.78 1.76 -15.12
CA THR A 163 18.38 1.52 -15.44
C THR A 163 18.10 0.04 -15.70
N ALA A 164 18.95 -0.62 -16.47
CA ALA A 164 18.82 -2.06 -16.74
C ALA A 164 18.96 -2.89 -15.46
N PHE A 165 19.91 -2.54 -14.60
CA PHE A 165 20.10 -3.21 -13.32
C PHE A 165 18.92 -2.97 -12.36
N ALA A 166 18.42 -1.74 -12.28
CA ALA A 166 17.24 -1.42 -11.50
C ALA A 166 15.99 -2.16 -11.98
N ALA A 167 15.80 -2.28 -13.31
CA ALA A 167 14.70 -3.04 -13.90
C ALA A 167 14.77 -4.53 -13.56
N LYS A 168 15.99 -5.13 -13.51
CA LYS A 168 16.19 -6.51 -13.08
C LYS A 168 15.74 -6.71 -11.63
N LEU A 169 16.15 -5.82 -10.73
CA LEU A 169 15.76 -5.87 -9.31
C LEU A 169 14.25 -5.66 -9.11
N LYS A 170 13.63 -4.78 -9.91
CA LYS A 170 12.17 -4.56 -9.88
C LYS A 170 11.39 -5.81 -10.27
N LYS A 171 11.85 -6.57 -11.27
CA LYS A 171 11.25 -7.86 -11.66
C LYS A 171 11.27 -8.88 -10.52
N GLU A 172 12.26 -8.79 -9.63
CA GLU A 172 12.40 -9.62 -8.44
C GLU A 172 11.62 -9.05 -7.22
N GLY A 173 10.83 -8.00 -7.43
CA GLY A 173 9.97 -7.42 -6.39
C GLY A 173 10.64 -6.39 -5.47
N PHE A 174 11.83 -5.90 -5.84
CA PHE A 174 12.52 -4.88 -5.04
C PHE A 174 12.26 -3.47 -5.56
N ASP A 175 11.84 -2.59 -4.68
CA ASP A 175 11.66 -1.17 -4.98
C ASP A 175 13.03 -0.48 -5.11
N THR A 176 13.33 0.07 -6.28
CA THR A 176 14.64 0.60 -6.63
C THR A 176 14.61 2.07 -7.00
N TYR A 177 15.63 2.80 -6.58
CA TYR A 177 15.85 4.21 -6.90
C TYR A 177 17.22 4.39 -7.56
N ILE A 178 17.28 5.26 -8.57
CA ILE A 178 18.55 5.65 -9.18
C ILE A 178 18.84 7.08 -8.75
N VAL A 179 19.97 7.29 -8.11
CA VAL A 179 20.44 8.61 -7.69
C VAL A 179 21.78 8.91 -8.38
N GLN A 180 21.89 10.07 -9.01
CA GLN A 180 23.15 10.53 -9.57
C GLN A 180 23.98 11.25 -8.51
N ILE A 181 25.19 10.75 -8.26
CA ILE A 181 26.15 11.37 -7.34
C ILE A 181 27.47 11.49 -8.08
N GLY A 182 27.84 12.73 -8.41
CA GLY A 182 28.99 12.99 -9.28
C GLY A 182 28.79 12.36 -10.67
N LYS A 183 29.76 11.61 -11.15
CA LYS A 183 29.70 10.92 -12.46
C LYS A 183 28.97 9.55 -12.40
N TYR A 184 28.55 9.10 -11.23
CA TYR A 184 27.94 7.78 -11.06
C TYR A 184 26.45 7.82 -10.86
N TYR A 185 25.74 6.86 -11.48
CA TYR A 185 24.35 6.52 -11.25
C TYR A 185 24.29 5.35 -10.27
N LYS A 186 23.87 5.62 -9.03
CA LYS A 186 23.82 4.64 -7.94
C LYS A 186 22.43 4.03 -7.84
N VAL A 187 22.35 2.70 -7.85
CA VAL A 187 21.09 1.97 -7.66
C VAL A 187 20.94 1.65 -6.18
N GLN A 188 19.87 2.14 -5.58
CA GLN A 188 19.55 1.99 -4.16
C GLN A 188 18.22 1.25 -3.99
N VAL A 189 18.11 0.47 -2.90
CA VAL A 189 16.90 -0.26 -2.52
C VAL A 189 16.51 0.13 -1.09
N GLY A 190 15.28 0.60 -0.94
CA GLY A 190 14.72 0.99 0.34
C GLY A 190 15.39 2.21 1.00
N ALA A 191 14.73 2.72 2.01
CA ALA A 191 15.26 3.74 2.92
C ALA A 191 14.79 3.37 4.33
N PHE A 192 15.71 3.08 5.23
CA PHE A 192 15.42 2.51 6.54
C PHE A 192 15.85 3.47 7.64
N SER A 193 14.96 3.73 8.58
CA SER A 193 15.28 4.49 9.80
C SER A 193 16.07 3.67 10.82
N VAL A 194 16.02 2.33 10.70
CA VAL A 194 16.73 1.39 11.59
C VAL A 194 17.79 0.65 10.79
N LYS A 195 19.06 0.73 11.23
CA LYS A 195 20.22 0.09 10.60
C LYS A 195 20.01 -1.41 10.38
N LYS A 196 19.50 -2.12 11.38
CA LYS A 196 19.22 -3.57 11.32
C LYS A 196 18.29 -3.96 10.16
N ASN A 197 17.32 -3.10 9.82
CA ASN A 197 16.40 -3.35 8.70
C ASN A 197 17.11 -3.18 7.35
N ALA A 198 18.01 -2.21 7.24
CA ALA A 198 18.85 -2.05 6.05
C ALA A 198 19.82 -3.23 5.88
N GLU A 199 20.41 -3.70 6.97
CA GLU A 199 21.29 -4.88 6.99
C GLU A 199 20.53 -6.15 6.57
N ALA A 200 19.31 -6.36 7.09
CA ALA A 200 18.45 -7.47 6.69
C ALA A 200 18.06 -7.41 5.20
N MET A 201 17.85 -6.20 4.65
CA MET A 201 17.63 -6.03 3.22
C MET A 201 18.89 -6.31 2.41
N LEU A 202 20.07 -5.86 2.88
CA LEU A 202 21.35 -6.14 2.23
C LEU A 202 21.60 -7.65 2.12
N GLU A 203 21.31 -8.42 3.19
CA GLU A 203 21.46 -9.88 3.16
C GLU A 203 20.59 -10.53 2.07
N LYS A 204 19.34 -10.08 1.91
CA LYS A 204 18.45 -10.57 0.84
C LYS A 204 18.94 -10.25 -0.57
N LEU A 205 19.74 -9.21 -0.70
CA LEU A 205 20.22 -8.67 -1.97
C LEU A 205 21.63 -9.12 -2.36
N LYS A 206 22.35 -9.84 -1.48
CA LYS A 206 23.70 -10.36 -1.74
C LYS A 206 23.79 -11.35 -2.91
N LYS A 207 22.66 -11.91 -3.33
CA LYS A 207 22.56 -12.85 -4.47
C LYS A 207 22.53 -12.16 -5.85
N PHE A 208 22.48 -10.85 -5.90
CA PHE A 208 22.43 -10.02 -7.12
C PHE A 208 23.73 -9.26 -7.34
#